data_7f16ed51d595600e15d5bb0e1a38d2f5
#
_entry.id   7f16ed51d595600e15d5bb0e1a38d2f5
#
_cell.length_a   1.000
_cell.length_b   1.000
_cell.length_c   1.000
_cell.angle_alpha   90.00
_cell.angle_beta   90.00
_cell.angle_gamma   90.00
#
_symmetry.space_group_name_H-M   'P 1'
#
loop_
_entity.id
_entity.type
_entity.pdbx_description
1 polymer ?
#
loop_
_entity_poly.entity_id
_entity_poly.type
_entity_poly.pdbx_seq_one_letter_code
_entity_poly.pdbx_strand_id
1 'polypeptide(L)'
;PFGGLYSGDTGPWTEAIHKATFKAFENVVTAALTYRADAILISGDVYNSDHHSLAAQMAFARELYRAAQAGVQVFIIHGNHDPDEAWRADVPLPPSVYVFSSDKVESVPLLVGGETAAMVYGISYKNRHMRENLALRFRKKDEDIFSIGMLHTELGVAGSPYAPCTVDDLRNTKMDYWALGHVHARKTPSMRPYMVYPGNTQGLDRSESGEKGCYLVDVGAYGTVTLKFIVTDAIRWMDMEVDISSFQNPEELVREVVKQRATLREKTGKPNIVRLVLRGQGVLQKAVSTPEGQAYILQLLNDKEKFHHIFCYFAEIQDETKPFLNLEERRKIPDVMGSYLRTFDEINGLSSEKRLAVLKKEIADRPEMAKFSRLMNMVSDDMIIRAFEKAEIKGAEMLAEDEG
;
A
#
# COMPACT_ATOMS: atom_id res chain seq x y z
N PRO A 1 -4.05 -13.83 0.30
CA PRO A 1 -5.08 -14.83 0.54
C PRO A 1 -5.97 -14.98 -0.68
N PHE A 2 -6.15 -16.22 -1.10
CA PHE A 2 -6.96 -16.55 -2.25
C PHE A 2 -8.45 -16.51 -1.86
N GLY A 3 -9.20 -15.57 -2.41
CA GLY A 3 -10.64 -15.50 -2.29
C GLY A 3 -11.14 -14.42 -1.33
N GLY A 4 -12.05 -13.59 -1.80
CA GLY A 4 -12.80 -12.64 -0.97
C GLY A 4 -12.80 -11.19 -1.40
N LEU A 5 -12.38 -10.88 -2.63
CA LEU A 5 -12.55 -9.53 -3.19
C LEU A 5 -13.90 -9.47 -3.93
N TYR A 6 -14.82 -8.66 -3.41
CA TYR A 6 -16.12 -8.29 -3.96
C TYR A 6 -17.14 -9.40 -4.22
N SER A 7 -18.01 -9.63 -3.24
CA SER A 7 -19.17 -10.53 -3.31
C SER A 7 -20.40 -9.93 -4.04
N GLY A 8 -20.30 -8.83 -4.75
CA GLY A 8 -21.46 -8.11 -5.27
C GLY A 8 -21.47 -7.76 -6.74
N ASP A 9 -20.34 -7.82 -7.45
CA ASP A 9 -20.25 -7.43 -8.85
C ASP A 9 -19.98 -8.62 -9.77
N THR A 10 -20.74 -8.75 -10.85
CA THR A 10 -20.66 -9.84 -11.84
C THR A 10 -19.92 -9.45 -13.12
N GLY A 11 -19.07 -8.44 -13.06
CA GLY A 11 -18.29 -7.97 -14.20
C GLY A 11 -17.14 -8.90 -14.59
N PRO A 12 -16.56 -8.75 -15.79
CA PRO A 12 -15.45 -9.59 -16.28
C PRO A 12 -14.17 -9.46 -15.46
N TRP A 13 -14.03 -8.39 -14.68
CA TRP A 13 -12.94 -8.20 -13.72
C TRP A 13 -13.00 -9.15 -12.52
N THR A 14 -14.19 -9.64 -12.15
CA THR A 14 -14.38 -10.53 -11.00
C THR A 14 -13.52 -11.80 -11.14
N GLU A 15 -13.56 -12.45 -12.30
CA GLU A 15 -12.75 -13.63 -12.56
C GLU A 15 -11.25 -13.32 -12.55
N ALA A 16 -10.86 -12.19 -13.14
CA ALA A 16 -9.47 -11.74 -13.15
C ALA A 16 -8.95 -11.47 -11.73
N ILE A 17 -9.76 -10.82 -10.87
CA ILE A 17 -9.44 -10.57 -9.46
C ILE A 17 -9.27 -11.90 -8.70
N HIS A 18 -10.18 -12.84 -8.87
CA HIS A 18 -10.10 -14.17 -8.22
C HIS A 18 -8.85 -14.96 -8.64
N LYS A 19 -8.37 -14.77 -9.86
CA LYS A 19 -7.17 -15.45 -10.38
C LYS A 19 -5.87 -14.66 -10.16
N ALA A 20 -5.94 -13.41 -9.70
CA ALA A 20 -4.79 -12.51 -9.66
C ALA A 20 -3.64 -13.04 -8.80
N THR A 21 -3.94 -13.63 -7.64
CA THR A 21 -2.92 -14.19 -6.73
C THR A 21 -2.22 -15.41 -7.33
N PHE A 22 -2.97 -16.30 -8.01
CA PHE A 22 -2.39 -17.44 -8.75
C PHE A 22 -1.48 -16.94 -9.86
N LYS A 23 -1.94 -15.95 -10.62
CA LYS A 23 -1.17 -15.38 -11.71
C LYS A 23 0.09 -14.66 -11.22
N ALA A 24 0.01 -13.99 -10.08
CA ALA A 24 1.17 -13.35 -9.45
C ALA A 24 2.23 -14.38 -9.05
N PHE A 25 1.83 -15.52 -8.49
CA PHE A 25 2.77 -16.59 -8.17
C PHE A 25 3.36 -17.25 -9.43
N GLU A 26 2.55 -17.49 -10.46
CA GLU A 26 3.04 -17.91 -11.79
C GLU A 26 4.10 -16.93 -12.33
N ASN A 27 3.88 -15.61 -12.13
CA ASN A 27 4.83 -14.57 -12.54
C ASN A 27 6.14 -14.63 -11.70
N VAL A 28 6.06 -14.95 -10.40
CA VAL A 28 7.26 -15.17 -9.56
C VAL A 28 8.10 -16.34 -10.12
N VAL A 29 7.47 -17.48 -10.39
CA VAL A 29 8.17 -18.63 -10.98
C VAL A 29 8.70 -18.30 -12.36
N THR A 30 7.92 -17.61 -13.19
CA THR A 30 8.38 -17.16 -14.52
C THR A 30 9.59 -16.22 -14.41
N ALA A 31 9.61 -15.32 -13.42
CA ALA A 31 10.77 -14.46 -13.17
C ALA A 31 11.99 -15.29 -12.77
N ALA A 32 11.83 -16.25 -11.86
CA ALA A 32 12.93 -17.14 -11.46
C ALA A 32 13.53 -17.87 -12.67
N LEU A 33 12.70 -18.41 -13.56
CA LEU A 33 13.17 -19.07 -14.78
C LEU A 33 13.86 -18.10 -15.75
N THR A 34 13.27 -16.91 -15.94
CA THR A 34 13.79 -15.88 -16.86
C THR A 34 15.17 -15.39 -16.43
N TYR A 35 15.35 -15.17 -15.14
CA TYR A 35 16.63 -14.72 -14.56
C TYR A 35 17.56 -15.87 -14.18
N ARG A 36 17.17 -17.13 -14.44
CA ARG A 36 17.95 -18.33 -14.10
C ARG A 36 18.34 -18.35 -12.62
N ALA A 37 17.38 -18.09 -11.76
CA ALA A 37 17.61 -18.13 -10.32
C ALA A 37 17.88 -19.56 -9.87
N ASP A 38 18.82 -19.75 -8.96
CA ASP A 38 19.17 -21.05 -8.37
C ASP A 38 18.10 -21.51 -7.37
N ALA A 39 17.42 -20.55 -6.72
CA ALA A 39 16.38 -20.86 -5.73
C ALA A 39 15.26 -19.81 -5.67
N ILE A 40 14.11 -20.24 -5.11
CA ILE A 40 13.02 -19.39 -4.66
C ILE A 40 12.88 -19.52 -3.13
N LEU A 41 12.84 -18.40 -2.41
CA LEU A 41 12.62 -18.36 -0.97
C LEU A 41 11.20 -17.83 -0.71
N ILE A 42 10.37 -18.62 0.01
CA ILE A 42 8.98 -18.28 0.33
C ILE A 42 8.86 -18.14 1.85
N SER A 43 8.73 -16.90 2.32
CA SER A 43 8.79 -16.56 3.74
C SER A 43 7.43 -16.55 4.44
N GLY A 44 6.55 -17.50 4.14
CA GLY A 44 5.26 -17.74 4.80
C GLY A 44 4.07 -17.08 4.14
N ASP A 45 2.88 -17.33 4.70
CA ASP A 45 1.59 -16.81 4.27
C ASP A 45 1.25 -17.14 2.80
N VAL A 46 1.54 -18.36 2.37
CA VAL A 46 1.17 -18.87 1.05
C VAL A 46 -0.34 -18.95 0.91
N TYR A 47 -1.03 -19.41 1.97
CA TYR A 47 -2.48 -19.57 2.02
C TYR A 47 -3.09 -18.68 3.08
N ASN A 48 -4.39 -18.41 2.95
CA ASN A 48 -5.19 -17.83 4.04
C ASN A 48 -5.88 -18.95 4.83
N SER A 49 -5.78 -18.89 6.15
CA SER A 49 -6.34 -19.90 7.07
C SER A 49 -7.83 -20.21 6.83
N ASP A 50 -8.60 -19.24 6.32
CA ASP A 50 -10.03 -19.38 6.10
C ASP A 50 -10.39 -19.98 4.72
N HIS A 51 -9.42 -20.16 3.81
CA HIS A 51 -9.65 -20.58 2.42
C HIS A 51 -8.56 -21.51 1.87
N HIS A 52 -8.26 -22.60 2.59
CA HIS A 52 -7.36 -23.66 2.12
C HIS A 52 -8.02 -24.55 1.07
N SER A 53 -8.43 -23.98 -0.08
CA SER A 53 -9.05 -24.79 -1.12
C SER A 53 -8.06 -25.75 -1.75
N LEU A 54 -8.52 -26.99 -2.06
CA LEU A 54 -7.71 -27.97 -2.78
C LEU A 54 -7.20 -27.41 -4.12
N ALA A 55 -8.02 -26.61 -4.81
CA ALA A 55 -7.65 -25.96 -6.05
C ALA A 55 -6.46 -24.99 -5.88
N ALA A 56 -6.41 -24.26 -4.76
CA ALA A 56 -5.28 -23.38 -4.45
C ALA A 56 -4.00 -24.19 -4.21
N GLN A 57 -4.08 -25.26 -3.44
CA GLN A 57 -2.93 -26.12 -3.16
C GLN A 57 -2.42 -26.82 -4.42
N MET A 58 -3.30 -27.29 -5.29
CA MET A 58 -2.92 -27.88 -6.59
C MET A 58 -2.27 -26.84 -7.53
N ALA A 59 -2.80 -25.62 -7.57
CA ALA A 59 -2.23 -24.56 -8.39
C ALA A 59 -0.83 -24.16 -7.90
N PHE A 60 -0.63 -24.06 -6.59
CA PHE A 60 0.67 -23.79 -5.99
C PHE A 60 1.67 -24.93 -6.29
N ALA A 61 1.28 -26.19 -6.05
CA ALA A 61 2.11 -27.36 -6.35
C ALA A 61 2.51 -27.42 -7.83
N ARG A 62 1.59 -27.12 -8.76
CA ARG A 62 1.89 -27.09 -10.20
C ARG A 62 3.03 -26.14 -10.53
N GLU A 63 3.03 -24.94 -9.93
CA GLU A 63 4.10 -23.96 -10.17
C GLU A 63 5.42 -24.38 -9.51
N LEU A 64 5.37 -25.06 -8.35
CA LEU A 64 6.56 -25.66 -7.75
C LEU A 64 7.14 -26.78 -8.61
N TYR A 65 6.31 -27.62 -9.25
CA TYR A 65 6.77 -28.60 -10.23
C TYR A 65 7.44 -27.93 -11.44
N ARG A 66 6.88 -26.82 -11.92
CA ARG A 66 7.47 -26.03 -13.03
C ARG A 66 8.85 -25.49 -12.67
N ALA A 67 9.04 -24.97 -11.44
CA ALA A 67 10.33 -24.53 -10.93
C ALA A 67 11.32 -25.71 -10.82
N ALA A 68 10.86 -26.83 -10.22
CA ALA A 68 11.69 -28.03 -10.05
C ALA A 68 12.17 -28.63 -11.38
N GLN A 69 11.31 -28.69 -12.40
CA GLN A 69 11.69 -29.17 -13.74
C GLN A 69 12.76 -28.31 -14.40
N ALA A 70 12.85 -27.04 -14.04
CA ALA A 70 13.91 -26.14 -14.49
C ALA A 70 15.17 -26.17 -13.61
N GLY A 71 15.23 -27.02 -12.58
CA GLY A 71 16.35 -27.15 -11.67
C GLY A 71 16.37 -26.12 -10.53
N VAL A 72 15.31 -25.33 -10.36
CA VAL A 72 15.21 -24.33 -9.31
C VAL A 72 14.83 -24.99 -7.99
N GLN A 73 15.62 -24.77 -6.95
CA GLN A 73 15.31 -25.23 -5.58
C GLN A 73 14.28 -24.28 -4.94
N VAL A 74 13.42 -24.80 -4.08
CA VAL A 74 12.45 -23.96 -3.39
C VAL A 74 12.51 -24.20 -1.89
N PHE A 75 12.66 -23.14 -1.12
CA PHE A 75 12.68 -23.17 0.34
C PHE A 75 11.47 -22.43 0.88
N ILE A 76 10.71 -23.07 1.77
CA ILE A 76 9.42 -22.57 2.27
C ILE A 76 9.43 -22.61 3.79
N ILE A 77 9.04 -21.52 4.42
CA ILE A 77 8.56 -21.49 5.80
C ILE A 77 7.09 -21.17 5.82
N HIS A 78 6.36 -21.56 6.87
CA HIS A 78 4.97 -21.18 7.11
C HIS A 78 4.89 -19.91 7.95
N GLY A 79 3.85 -19.11 7.73
CA GLY A 79 3.53 -17.90 8.47
C GLY A 79 2.30 -18.06 9.38
N ASN A 80 1.72 -16.93 9.77
CA ASN A 80 0.58 -16.92 10.68
C ASN A 80 -0.76 -17.24 9.99
N HIS A 81 -0.85 -17.12 8.67
CA HIS A 81 -2.04 -17.49 7.89
C HIS A 81 -2.04 -18.94 7.44
N ASP A 82 -0.88 -19.59 7.41
CA ASP A 82 -0.72 -20.99 7.01
C ASP A 82 0.18 -21.79 7.97
N PRO A 83 -0.04 -21.73 9.30
CA PRO A 83 0.84 -22.38 10.26
C PRO A 83 0.86 -23.90 10.06
N ASP A 84 1.88 -24.57 10.61
CA ASP A 84 2.11 -26.00 10.42
C ASP A 84 0.93 -26.89 10.91
N GLU A 85 0.23 -26.46 11.96
CA GLU A 85 -0.98 -27.12 12.47
C GLU A 85 -2.25 -26.89 11.61
N ALA A 86 -2.19 -26.02 10.57
CA ALA A 86 -3.34 -25.80 9.69
C ALA A 86 -3.58 -27.00 8.78
N TRP A 87 -4.88 -27.24 8.46
CA TRP A 87 -5.25 -28.31 7.55
C TRP A 87 -4.63 -28.13 6.16
N ARG A 88 -4.04 -29.20 5.63
CA ARG A 88 -3.52 -29.28 4.26
C ARG A 88 -3.96 -30.56 3.61
N ALA A 89 -4.22 -30.49 2.29
CA ALA A 89 -4.35 -31.69 1.50
C ALA A 89 -2.98 -32.37 1.36
N ASP A 90 -2.97 -33.68 1.27
CA ASP A 90 -1.76 -34.47 0.97
C ASP A 90 -1.42 -34.31 -0.54
N VAL A 91 -0.92 -33.15 -0.91
CA VAL A 91 -0.46 -32.86 -2.27
C VAL A 91 1.06 -33.05 -2.29
N PRO A 92 1.56 -34.06 -3.04
CA PRO A 92 3.01 -34.30 -3.09
C PRO A 92 3.74 -33.10 -3.70
N LEU A 93 4.90 -32.77 -3.13
CA LEU A 93 5.80 -31.71 -3.61
C LEU A 93 7.03 -32.32 -4.27
N PRO A 94 7.67 -31.62 -5.22
CA PRO A 94 8.91 -32.07 -5.83
C PRO A 94 10.03 -32.23 -4.82
N PRO A 95 11.01 -33.15 -5.00
CA PRO A 95 12.14 -33.34 -4.09
C PRO A 95 13.04 -32.12 -3.90
N SER A 96 13.04 -31.16 -4.85
CA SER A 96 13.79 -29.90 -4.77
C SER A 96 13.06 -28.81 -3.97
N VAL A 97 11.87 -29.12 -3.42
CA VAL A 97 11.12 -28.22 -2.54
C VAL A 97 11.32 -28.67 -1.09
N TYR A 98 11.84 -27.76 -0.27
CA TYR A 98 12.04 -28.00 1.15
C TYR A 98 11.14 -27.10 1.98
N VAL A 99 10.32 -27.71 2.84
CA VAL A 99 9.50 -27.00 3.81
C VAL A 99 10.10 -27.17 5.19
N PHE A 100 10.51 -26.07 5.82
CA PHE A 100 11.16 -26.08 7.13
C PHE A 100 10.16 -26.45 8.25
N SER A 101 10.64 -27.23 9.23
CA SER A 101 9.90 -27.61 10.41
C SER A 101 9.51 -26.41 11.29
N SER A 102 8.44 -26.57 12.06
CA SER A 102 8.02 -25.60 13.08
C SER A 102 8.67 -25.85 14.47
N ASP A 103 9.33 -26.99 14.69
CA ASP A 103 9.88 -27.35 16.01
C ASP A 103 11.24 -26.70 16.29
N LYS A 104 12.09 -26.64 15.29
CA LYS A 104 13.47 -26.10 15.41
C LYS A 104 13.93 -25.43 14.13
N VAL A 105 14.93 -24.55 14.25
CA VAL A 105 15.66 -24.02 13.10
C VAL A 105 16.40 -25.15 12.41
N GLU A 106 16.12 -25.37 11.15
CA GLU A 106 16.85 -26.30 10.30
C GLU A 106 17.78 -25.56 9.34
N SER A 107 18.75 -26.25 8.79
CA SER A 107 19.68 -25.70 7.80
C SER A 107 19.83 -26.67 6.64
N VAL A 108 19.62 -26.17 5.42
CA VAL A 108 19.62 -26.96 4.19
C VAL A 108 20.55 -26.29 3.17
N PRO A 109 21.43 -27.05 2.48
CA PRO A 109 22.30 -26.46 1.47
C PRO A 109 21.51 -26.03 0.24
N LEU A 110 21.83 -24.83 -0.25
CA LEU A 110 21.49 -24.38 -1.59
C LEU A 110 22.63 -24.81 -2.52
N LEU A 111 22.32 -25.65 -3.50
CA LEU A 111 23.30 -26.24 -4.39
C LEU A 111 23.32 -25.52 -5.75
N VAL A 112 24.51 -25.17 -6.21
CA VAL A 112 24.74 -24.64 -7.56
C VAL A 112 25.84 -25.51 -8.23
N GLY A 113 25.48 -26.09 -9.34
CA GLY A 113 26.43 -27.03 -10.03
C GLY A 113 26.81 -28.26 -9.22
N GLY A 114 26.02 -28.63 -8.19
CA GLY A 114 26.29 -29.76 -7.29
C GLY A 114 27.12 -29.40 -6.06
N GLU A 115 27.60 -28.16 -5.95
CA GLU A 115 28.35 -27.66 -4.79
C GLU A 115 27.47 -26.77 -3.90
N THR A 116 27.77 -26.72 -2.60
CA THR A 116 27.05 -25.86 -1.65
C THR A 116 27.45 -24.41 -1.85
N ALA A 117 26.57 -23.61 -2.46
CA ALA A 117 26.77 -22.19 -2.68
C ALA A 117 26.35 -21.34 -1.46
N ALA A 118 25.32 -21.79 -0.74
CA ALA A 118 24.85 -21.13 0.48
C ALA A 118 24.17 -22.14 1.42
N MET A 119 24.02 -21.75 2.69
CA MET A 119 23.17 -22.47 3.65
C MET A 119 21.92 -21.68 3.93
N VAL A 120 20.75 -22.29 3.72
CA VAL A 120 19.44 -21.70 4.03
C VAL A 120 18.98 -22.21 5.39
N TYR A 121 18.73 -21.28 6.31
CA TYR A 121 18.23 -21.55 7.65
C TYR A 121 16.78 -21.10 7.73
N GLY A 122 15.89 -21.92 8.26
CA GLY A 122 14.48 -21.58 8.36
C GLY A 122 13.80 -22.22 9.56
N ILE A 123 12.71 -21.61 9.99
CA ILE A 123 11.75 -22.15 10.95
C ILE A 123 10.34 -21.69 10.56
N SER A 124 9.40 -22.62 10.52
CA SER A 124 7.99 -22.36 10.26
C SER A 124 7.25 -21.95 11.53
N TYR A 125 6.11 -21.26 11.37
CA TYR A 125 5.17 -21.08 12.48
C TYR A 125 4.48 -22.40 12.80
N LYS A 126 4.39 -22.71 14.09
CA LYS A 126 3.60 -23.85 14.58
C LYS A 126 2.14 -23.50 14.62
N ASN A 127 1.80 -22.37 15.22
CA ASN A 127 0.45 -21.86 15.40
C ASN A 127 0.33 -20.43 14.84
N ARG A 128 -0.90 -19.95 14.71
CA ARG A 128 -1.20 -18.58 14.22
C ARG A 128 -0.51 -17.46 15.01
N HIS A 129 -0.30 -17.65 16.31
CA HIS A 129 0.31 -16.67 17.20
C HIS A 129 1.61 -17.22 17.80
N MET A 130 2.73 -16.66 17.40
CA MET A 130 4.06 -16.99 17.89
C MET A 130 4.62 -15.79 18.66
N ARG A 131 4.45 -15.80 20.00
CA ARG A 131 4.90 -14.67 20.86
C ARG A 131 6.39 -14.73 21.19
N GLU A 132 7.02 -15.84 20.93
CA GLU A 132 8.44 -16.06 21.15
C GLU A 132 9.27 -15.33 20.09
N ASN A 133 10.42 -14.80 20.51
CA ASN A 133 11.43 -14.29 19.59
C ASN A 133 12.19 -15.46 18.95
N LEU A 134 11.68 -15.92 17.80
CA LEU A 134 12.26 -17.04 17.06
C LEU A 134 13.66 -16.73 16.51
N ALA A 135 14.02 -15.47 16.33
CA ALA A 135 15.35 -15.07 15.85
C ALA A 135 16.46 -15.59 16.79
N LEU A 136 16.19 -15.67 18.09
CA LEU A 136 17.15 -16.17 19.07
C LEU A 136 17.48 -17.66 18.94
N ARG A 137 16.73 -18.42 18.15
CA ARG A 137 16.99 -19.84 17.88
C ARG A 137 17.98 -20.05 16.73
N PHE A 138 18.24 -19.03 15.91
CA PHE A 138 19.16 -19.13 14.78
C PHE A 138 20.60 -19.11 15.22
N ARG A 139 21.40 -20.03 14.66
CA ARG A 139 22.85 -20.11 14.87
C ARG A 139 23.54 -20.48 13.56
N LYS A 140 24.42 -19.59 13.06
CA LYS A 140 25.27 -19.88 11.91
C LYS A 140 26.21 -21.03 12.27
N LYS A 141 26.24 -22.07 11.45
CA LYS A 141 27.03 -23.27 11.71
C LYS A 141 28.43 -23.21 11.10
N ASP A 142 28.55 -22.56 9.96
CA ASP A 142 29.77 -22.43 9.20
C ASP A 142 30.00 -20.95 8.86
N GLU A 143 31.07 -20.37 9.32
CA GLU A 143 31.39 -18.94 9.15
C GLU A 143 31.82 -18.65 7.69
N ASP A 144 32.30 -19.62 6.94
CA ASP A 144 32.85 -19.46 5.59
C ASP A 144 31.77 -19.56 4.51
N ILE A 145 30.61 -20.18 4.82
CA ILE A 145 29.52 -20.37 3.86
C ILE A 145 28.50 -19.23 3.99
N PHE A 146 28.10 -18.63 2.87
CA PHE A 146 27.05 -17.61 2.85
C PHE A 146 25.75 -18.18 3.45
N SER A 147 25.20 -17.47 4.42
CA SER A 147 24.08 -17.96 5.24
C SER A 147 22.86 -17.09 5.08
N ILE A 148 21.76 -17.70 4.67
CA ILE A 148 20.46 -17.06 4.46
C ILE A 148 19.51 -17.47 5.58
N GLY A 149 19.02 -16.52 6.36
CA GLY A 149 17.95 -16.75 7.34
C GLY A 149 16.58 -16.49 6.72
N MET A 150 15.64 -17.39 6.92
CA MET A 150 14.24 -17.22 6.56
C MET A 150 13.39 -17.15 7.84
N LEU A 151 12.65 -16.05 8.01
CA LEU A 151 11.81 -15.85 9.20
C LEU A 151 10.55 -15.05 8.85
N HIS A 152 9.41 -15.56 9.32
CA HIS A 152 8.16 -14.81 9.31
C HIS A 152 8.04 -14.04 10.63
N THR A 153 8.09 -12.69 10.62
CA THR A 153 8.28 -11.89 11.83
C THR A 153 7.74 -10.47 11.69
N GLU A 154 7.27 -9.92 12.79
CA GLU A 154 6.99 -8.47 12.90
C GLU A 154 8.17 -7.78 13.59
N LEU A 155 9.11 -7.28 12.77
CA LEU A 155 10.36 -6.68 13.22
C LEU A 155 10.13 -5.31 13.88
N GLY A 156 10.66 -5.14 15.09
CA GLY A 156 10.66 -3.86 15.81
C GLY A 156 9.38 -3.54 16.58
N VAL A 157 8.41 -4.45 16.63
CA VAL A 157 7.15 -4.26 17.37
C VAL A 157 7.16 -5.10 18.63
N ALA A 158 7.46 -4.47 19.77
CA ALA A 158 7.50 -5.16 21.05
C ALA A 158 6.11 -5.69 21.45
N GLY A 159 6.07 -6.95 21.90
CA GLY A 159 4.83 -7.61 22.35
C GLY A 159 3.90 -8.08 21.22
N SER A 160 4.30 -7.95 19.97
CA SER A 160 3.56 -8.52 18.85
C SER A 160 3.35 -10.03 19.03
N PRO A 161 2.20 -10.59 18.60
CA PRO A 161 1.98 -12.03 18.57
C PRO A 161 2.62 -12.74 17.36
N TYR A 162 3.44 -12.05 16.57
CA TYR A 162 4.00 -12.54 15.30
C TYR A 162 5.53 -12.59 15.33
N ALA A 163 6.08 -13.49 16.18
CA ALA A 163 7.51 -13.73 16.39
C ALA A 163 8.33 -12.41 16.47
N PRO A 164 8.01 -11.52 17.43
CA PRO A 164 8.65 -10.21 17.52
C PRO A 164 10.14 -10.34 17.74
N CYS A 165 10.92 -9.58 16.99
CA CYS A 165 12.37 -9.48 17.18
C CYS A 165 12.86 -8.08 16.82
N THR A 166 14.11 -7.80 17.17
CA THR A 166 14.78 -6.53 16.82
C THR A 166 15.78 -6.73 15.68
N VAL A 167 16.18 -5.63 15.04
CA VAL A 167 17.28 -5.64 14.05
C VAL A 167 18.56 -6.21 14.66
N ASP A 168 18.83 -5.92 15.94
CA ASP A 168 20.02 -6.42 16.62
C ASP A 168 19.94 -7.92 16.94
N ASP A 169 18.75 -8.45 17.26
CA ASP A 169 18.57 -9.90 17.40
C ASP A 169 18.96 -10.62 16.11
N LEU A 170 18.47 -10.15 14.96
CA LEU A 170 18.82 -10.74 13.66
C LEU A 170 20.30 -10.56 13.32
N ARG A 171 20.88 -9.39 13.60
CA ARG A 171 22.32 -9.11 13.37
C ARG A 171 23.23 -10.03 14.18
N ASN A 172 22.86 -10.29 15.44
CA ASN A 172 23.64 -11.13 16.34
C ASN A 172 23.69 -12.61 15.93
N THR A 173 22.80 -13.06 15.06
CA THR A 173 22.86 -14.44 14.51
C THR A 173 23.98 -14.63 13.51
N LYS A 174 24.57 -13.54 12.97
CA LYS A 174 25.60 -13.50 11.94
C LYS A 174 25.20 -14.09 10.58
N MET A 175 23.90 -14.16 10.29
CA MET A 175 23.43 -14.49 8.94
C MET A 175 23.82 -13.37 7.97
N ASP A 176 24.15 -13.71 6.73
CA ASP A 176 24.60 -12.76 5.71
C ASP A 176 23.42 -12.07 5.00
N TYR A 177 22.27 -12.75 4.97
CA TYR A 177 21.02 -12.25 4.38
C TYR A 177 19.80 -12.75 5.15
N TRP A 178 18.76 -11.92 5.25
CA TRP A 178 17.48 -12.29 5.84
C TRP A 178 16.33 -12.11 4.84
N ALA A 179 15.67 -13.22 4.48
CA ALA A 179 14.43 -13.26 3.74
C ALA A 179 13.25 -13.24 4.74
N LEU A 180 12.65 -12.07 4.93
CA LEU A 180 11.60 -11.85 5.93
C LEU A 180 10.21 -11.90 5.32
N GLY A 181 9.23 -12.46 6.04
CA GLY A 181 7.81 -12.46 5.73
C GLY A 181 6.98 -11.76 6.80
N HIS A 182 5.65 -11.65 6.60
CA HIS A 182 4.64 -11.00 7.43
C HIS A 182 4.28 -9.57 6.99
N VAL A 183 5.24 -8.73 6.71
CA VAL A 183 4.98 -7.32 6.36
C VAL A 183 4.64 -7.22 4.88
N HIS A 184 3.40 -6.82 4.56
CA HIS A 184 2.88 -6.72 3.20
C HIS A 184 3.49 -5.58 2.38
N ALA A 185 4.06 -4.58 3.06
CA ALA A 185 4.78 -3.48 2.41
C ALA A 185 6.25 -3.86 2.17
N ARG A 186 6.77 -3.52 0.98
CA ARG A 186 8.18 -3.65 0.64
C ARG A 186 9.05 -2.78 1.56
N LYS A 187 9.98 -3.41 2.31
CA LYS A 187 10.89 -2.72 3.24
C LYS A 187 12.25 -3.40 3.30
N THR A 188 13.30 -2.61 3.50
CA THR A 188 14.68 -3.09 3.78
C THR A 188 15.16 -2.48 5.09
N PRO A 189 14.80 -3.08 6.25
CA PRO A 189 15.14 -2.55 7.58
C PRO A 189 16.64 -2.40 7.83
N SER A 190 17.46 -3.22 7.19
CA SER A 190 18.93 -3.16 7.27
C SER A 190 19.56 -3.54 5.94
N MET A 191 20.72 -2.95 5.66
CA MET A 191 21.56 -3.29 4.50
C MET A 191 22.85 -4.01 4.91
N ARG A 192 23.09 -4.21 6.22
CA ARG A 192 24.27 -4.90 6.78
C ARG A 192 23.92 -5.62 8.08
N PRO A 193 23.64 -6.94 8.03
CA PRO A 193 23.28 -7.70 6.84
C PRO A 193 21.99 -7.18 6.20
N TYR A 194 21.74 -7.54 4.94
CA TYR A 194 20.45 -7.24 4.32
C TYR A 194 19.32 -7.98 5.03
N MET A 195 18.33 -7.22 5.47
CA MET A 195 17.07 -7.71 6.04
C MET A 195 15.95 -7.22 5.14
N VAL A 196 15.25 -8.12 4.45
CA VAL A 196 14.38 -7.74 3.34
C VAL A 196 12.99 -8.32 3.48
N TYR A 197 11.99 -7.45 3.53
CA TYR A 197 10.59 -7.77 3.28
C TYR A 197 10.28 -7.45 1.81
N PRO A 198 9.99 -8.42 0.96
CA PRO A 198 9.60 -8.14 -0.43
C PRO A 198 8.21 -7.50 -0.52
N GLY A 199 7.39 -7.65 0.51
CA GLY A 199 5.97 -7.37 0.48
C GLY A 199 5.17 -8.47 -0.20
N ASN A 200 3.92 -8.16 -0.57
CA ASN A 200 3.06 -9.10 -1.28
C ASN A 200 3.44 -9.22 -2.75
N THR A 201 3.23 -10.39 -3.33
CA THR A 201 3.35 -10.61 -4.78
C THR A 201 2.16 -10.07 -5.57
N GLN A 202 1.00 -9.88 -4.89
CA GLN A 202 -0.25 -9.32 -5.40
C GLN A 202 -0.91 -8.47 -4.31
N GLY A 203 -1.33 -7.26 -4.62
CA GLY A 203 -2.18 -6.45 -3.75
C GLY A 203 -3.59 -7.04 -3.67
N LEU A 204 -4.13 -7.15 -2.46
CA LEU A 204 -5.40 -7.81 -2.19
C LEU A 204 -6.55 -6.81 -2.02
N ASP A 205 -6.23 -5.60 -1.61
CA ASP A 205 -7.20 -4.54 -1.40
C ASP A 205 -6.57 -3.15 -1.63
N ARG A 206 -7.38 -2.11 -1.44
CA ARG A 206 -6.99 -0.70 -1.64
C ARG A 206 -5.84 -0.21 -0.75
N SER A 207 -5.66 -0.80 0.44
CA SER A 207 -4.56 -0.43 1.34
C SER A 207 -3.21 -0.88 0.80
N GLU A 208 -3.23 -1.81 -0.15
CA GLU A 208 -2.07 -2.38 -0.79
C GLU A 208 -1.87 -1.86 -2.23
N SER A 209 -2.06 -0.56 -2.42
CA SER A 209 -1.89 0.08 -3.74
C SER A 209 -0.45 0.03 -4.25
N GLY A 210 -0.28 0.29 -5.55
CA GLY A 210 1.01 0.33 -6.22
C GLY A 210 1.59 -1.03 -6.61
N GLU A 211 2.85 -1.04 -6.98
CA GLU A 211 3.56 -2.23 -7.46
C GLU A 211 3.78 -3.26 -6.36
N LYS A 212 3.42 -4.53 -6.67
CA LYS A 212 3.69 -5.68 -5.82
C LYS A 212 4.59 -6.66 -6.56
N GLY A 213 5.39 -7.43 -5.79
CA GLY A 213 6.34 -8.33 -6.42
C GLY A 213 7.29 -9.01 -5.43
N CYS A 214 8.43 -9.43 -5.98
CA CYS A 214 9.51 -10.08 -5.23
C CYS A 214 10.85 -9.43 -5.52
N TYR A 215 11.88 -9.79 -4.76
CA TYR A 215 13.25 -9.41 -5.07
C TYR A 215 13.97 -10.55 -5.77
N LEU A 216 14.66 -10.22 -6.86
CA LEU A 216 15.79 -10.98 -7.34
C LEU A 216 17.00 -10.55 -6.49
N VAL A 217 17.60 -11.52 -5.83
CA VAL A 217 18.78 -11.34 -4.97
C VAL A 217 19.96 -11.99 -5.66
N ASP A 218 20.96 -11.21 -6.01
CA ASP A 218 22.20 -11.69 -6.59
C ASP A 218 23.32 -11.60 -5.53
N VAL A 219 24.03 -12.72 -5.34
CA VAL A 219 25.11 -12.83 -4.36
C VAL A 219 26.43 -13.07 -5.12
N GLY A 220 27.27 -12.05 -5.14
CA GLY A 220 28.59 -12.12 -5.77
C GLY A 220 29.60 -12.96 -4.99
N ALA A 221 30.73 -13.27 -5.63
CA ALA A 221 31.79 -14.16 -5.13
C ALA A 221 32.31 -13.83 -3.70
N TYR A 222 32.18 -12.59 -3.25
CA TYR A 222 32.63 -12.16 -1.91
C TYR A 222 31.45 -11.85 -0.97
N GLY A 223 30.27 -12.46 -1.20
CA GLY A 223 29.09 -12.23 -0.39
C GLY A 223 28.43 -10.87 -0.61
N THR A 224 28.79 -10.16 -1.67
CA THR A 224 28.16 -8.88 -2.02
C THR A 224 26.73 -9.13 -2.51
N VAL A 225 25.74 -8.54 -1.81
CA VAL A 225 24.31 -8.69 -2.15
C VAL A 225 23.83 -7.53 -3.02
N THR A 226 23.17 -7.84 -4.14
CA THR A 226 22.47 -6.88 -5.00
C THR A 226 20.99 -7.23 -5.06
N LEU A 227 20.12 -6.22 -4.93
CA LEU A 227 18.68 -6.38 -4.95
C LEU A 227 18.08 -5.73 -6.19
N LYS A 228 17.27 -6.50 -6.95
CA LYS A 228 16.44 -5.98 -8.03
C LYS A 228 14.99 -6.35 -7.76
N PHE A 229 14.12 -5.34 -7.67
CA PHE A 229 12.69 -5.60 -7.53
C PHE A 229 12.08 -6.05 -8.85
N ILE A 230 11.32 -7.14 -8.82
CA ILE A 230 10.61 -7.71 -9.95
C ILE A 230 9.12 -7.58 -9.68
N VAL A 231 8.43 -6.86 -10.55
CA VAL A 231 6.98 -6.65 -10.46
C VAL A 231 6.26 -7.92 -10.90
N THR A 232 5.44 -8.50 -10.01
CA THR A 232 4.72 -9.76 -10.28
C THR A 232 3.20 -9.63 -10.22
N ASP A 233 2.67 -8.51 -9.71
CA ASP A 233 1.22 -8.27 -9.62
C ASP A 233 0.54 -8.47 -10.98
N ALA A 234 -0.56 -9.20 -10.98
CA ALA A 234 -1.38 -9.43 -12.16
C ALA A 234 -2.41 -8.31 -12.35
N ILE A 235 -2.91 -7.78 -11.25
CA ILE A 235 -3.83 -6.64 -11.19
C ILE A 235 -3.28 -5.64 -10.18
N ARG A 236 -3.36 -4.34 -10.51
CA ARG A 236 -2.82 -3.29 -9.64
C ARG A 236 -3.91 -2.42 -9.05
N TRP A 237 -3.85 -2.24 -7.73
CA TRP A 237 -4.65 -1.24 -7.03
C TRP A 237 -3.99 0.13 -7.18
N MET A 238 -4.78 1.14 -7.55
CA MET A 238 -4.29 2.49 -7.81
C MET A 238 -5.25 3.54 -7.24
N ASP A 239 -4.70 4.65 -6.77
CA ASP A 239 -5.46 5.86 -6.53
C ASP A 239 -5.29 6.80 -7.71
N MET A 240 -6.40 7.40 -8.16
CA MET A 240 -6.41 8.44 -9.17
C MET A 240 -7.01 9.69 -8.55
N GLU A 241 -6.22 10.74 -8.43
CA GLU A 241 -6.64 12.01 -7.86
C GLU A 241 -7.10 12.97 -8.96
N VAL A 242 -8.25 13.58 -8.78
CA VAL A 242 -8.81 14.57 -9.72
C VAL A 242 -9.36 15.75 -8.95
N ASP A 243 -8.92 16.96 -9.32
CA ASP A 243 -9.47 18.21 -8.81
C ASP A 243 -10.70 18.60 -9.62
N ILE A 244 -11.86 18.73 -8.93
CA ILE A 244 -13.15 19.03 -9.58
C ILE A 244 -13.38 20.52 -9.89
N SER A 245 -12.47 21.40 -9.47
CA SER A 245 -12.72 22.86 -9.46
C SER A 245 -12.98 23.48 -10.83
N SER A 246 -12.50 22.83 -11.90
CA SER A 246 -12.66 23.33 -13.28
C SER A 246 -13.88 22.77 -14.01
N PHE A 247 -14.57 21.75 -13.47
CA PHE A 247 -15.64 21.05 -14.17
C PHE A 247 -17.02 21.63 -13.82
N GLN A 248 -17.88 21.74 -14.84
CA GLN A 248 -19.22 22.28 -14.70
C GLN A 248 -20.31 21.17 -14.60
N ASN A 249 -20.04 19.98 -15.11
CA ASN A 249 -20.98 18.86 -15.13
C ASN A 249 -20.23 17.51 -15.01
N PRO A 250 -20.93 16.42 -14.61
CA PRO A 250 -20.32 15.09 -14.45
C PRO A 250 -19.65 14.55 -15.72
N GLU A 251 -20.16 14.91 -16.89
CA GLU A 251 -19.63 14.44 -18.18
C GLU A 251 -18.22 15.01 -18.46
N GLU A 252 -17.94 16.23 -18.00
CA GLU A 252 -16.60 16.83 -18.09
C GLU A 252 -15.60 16.09 -17.19
N LEU A 253 -15.99 15.79 -15.95
CA LEU A 253 -15.21 14.98 -15.03
C LEU A 253 -14.94 13.61 -15.64
N VAL A 254 -15.97 12.93 -16.15
CA VAL A 254 -15.82 11.59 -16.78
C VAL A 254 -14.86 11.64 -17.97
N ARG A 255 -14.94 12.68 -18.84
CA ARG A 255 -14.00 12.83 -19.96
C ARG A 255 -12.54 12.94 -19.50
N GLU A 256 -12.28 13.74 -18.46
CA GLU A 256 -10.92 13.88 -17.93
C GLU A 256 -10.43 12.57 -17.29
N VAL A 257 -11.27 11.91 -16.49
CA VAL A 257 -10.94 10.61 -15.90
C VAL A 257 -10.65 9.56 -16.98
N VAL A 258 -11.44 9.53 -18.06
CA VAL A 258 -11.22 8.61 -19.22
C VAL A 258 -9.85 8.88 -19.87
N LYS A 259 -9.43 10.13 -19.99
CA LYS A 259 -8.12 10.49 -20.54
C LYS A 259 -6.98 10.02 -19.62
N GLN A 260 -7.09 10.29 -18.32
CA GLN A 260 -6.10 9.84 -17.33
C GLN A 260 -6.05 8.30 -17.24
N ARG A 261 -7.19 7.63 -17.37
CA ARG A 261 -7.29 6.17 -17.47
C ARG A 261 -6.47 5.60 -18.63
N ALA A 262 -6.53 6.22 -19.80
CA ALA A 262 -5.73 5.79 -20.95
C ALA A 262 -4.23 5.83 -20.65
N THR A 263 -3.76 6.94 -20.06
CA THR A 263 -2.37 7.10 -19.62
C THR A 263 -1.97 6.07 -18.54
N LEU A 264 -2.87 5.80 -17.58
CA LEU A 264 -2.64 4.79 -16.55
C LEU A 264 -2.48 3.39 -17.16
N ARG A 265 -3.35 3.03 -18.12
CA ARG A 265 -3.30 1.74 -18.84
C ARG A 265 -1.99 1.56 -19.59
N GLU A 266 -1.53 2.57 -20.31
CA GLU A 266 -0.25 2.55 -21.00
C GLU A 266 0.93 2.40 -20.04
N LYS A 267 0.92 3.16 -18.95
CA LYS A 267 1.98 3.15 -17.94
C LYS A 267 2.11 1.81 -17.23
N THR A 268 1.00 1.18 -16.89
CA THR A 268 1.01 -0.07 -16.11
C THR A 268 1.12 -1.32 -16.97
N GLY A 269 0.58 -1.29 -18.20
CA GLY A 269 0.53 -2.43 -19.13
C GLY A 269 -0.29 -3.61 -18.60
N LYS A 270 -1.13 -3.41 -17.57
CA LYS A 270 -1.91 -4.46 -16.90
C LYS A 270 -3.27 -3.95 -16.41
N PRO A 271 -4.20 -4.85 -16.04
CA PRO A 271 -5.45 -4.46 -15.40
C PRO A 271 -5.25 -3.67 -14.11
N ASN A 272 -6.10 -2.66 -13.89
CA ASN A 272 -6.07 -1.83 -12.70
C ASN A 272 -7.45 -1.80 -12.03
N ILE A 273 -7.45 -1.79 -10.69
CA ILE A 273 -8.59 -1.43 -9.87
C ILE A 273 -8.30 -0.06 -9.29
N VAL A 274 -9.18 0.90 -9.55
CA VAL A 274 -8.92 2.31 -9.28
C VAL A 274 -9.90 2.82 -8.23
N ARG A 275 -9.36 3.48 -7.21
CA ARG A 275 -10.11 4.39 -6.35
C ARG A 275 -9.97 5.80 -6.91
N LEU A 276 -11.09 6.44 -7.24
CA LEU A 276 -11.11 7.81 -7.70
C LEU A 276 -11.21 8.75 -6.50
N VAL A 277 -10.17 9.52 -6.23
CA VAL A 277 -10.13 10.50 -5.14
C VAL A 277 -10.44 11.87 -5.72
N LEU A 278 -11.58 12.42 -5.33
CA LEU A 278 -12.03 13.74 -5.81
C LEU A 278 -11.66 14.81 -4.79
N ARG A 279 -11.01 15.88 -5.25
CA ARG A 279 -10.57 17.02 -4.43
C ARG A 279 -11.04 18.34 -5.02
N GLY A 280 -10.81 19.42 -4.28
CA GLY A 280 -11.11 20.77 -4.72
C GLY A 280 -12.52 21.24 -4.35
N GLN A 281 -12.97 22.33 -4.96
CA GLN A 281 -14.26 22.96 -4.72
C GLN A 281 -14.90 23.29 -6.09
N GLY A 282 -16.17 23.07 -6.25
CA GLY A 282 -16.84 23.40 -7.52
C GLY A 282 -18.31 23.03 -7.52
N VAL A 283 -18.98 23.38 -8.60
CA VAL A 283 -20.43 23.13 -8.79
C VAL A 283 -20.78 21.65 -8.76
N LEU A 284 -19.80 20.76 -9.02
CA LEU A 284 -19.98 19.32 -8.98
C LEU A 284 -20.02 18.75 -7.56
N GLN A 285 -19.63 19.51 -6.54
CA GLN A 285 -19.51 18.99 -5.18
C GLN A 285 -20.80 18.30 -4.72
N LYS A 286 -21.97 18.92 -4.94
CA LYS A 286 -23.25 18.32 -4.58
C LYS A 286 -23.53 16.99 -5.29
N ALA A 287 -23.11 16.85 -6.55
CA ALA A 287 -23.31 15.62 -7.30
C ALA A 287 -22.37 14.51 -6.82
N VAL A 288 -21.09 14.83 -6.52
CA VAL A 288 -20.09 13.84 -6.12
C VAL A 288 -20.18 13.44 -4.64
N SER A 289 -20.83 14.25 -3.80
CA SER A 289 -21.01 13.95 -2.37
C SER A 289 -22.22 13.04 -2.08
N THR A 290 -23.06 12.75 -3.07
CA THR A 290 -24.23 11.87 -2.88
C THR A 290 -23.93 10.45 -3.37
N PRO A 291 -24.45 9.39 -2.68
CA PRO A 291 -24.28 8.01 -3.14
C PRO A 291 -24.80 7.78 -4.57
N GLU A 292 -25.92 8.41 -4.93
CA GLU A 292 -26.53 8.31 -6.26
C GLU A 292 -25.64 8.93 -7.34
N GLY A 293 -25.07 10.10 -7.07
CA GLY A 293 -24.15 10.77 -7.98
C GLY A 293 -22.85 10.01 -8.17
N GLN A 294 -22.30 9.46 -7.10
CA GLN A 294 -21.12 8.58 -7.17
C GLN A 294 -21.41 7.32 -7.97
N ALA A 295 -22.55 6.67 -7.73
CA ALA A 295 -22.95 5.46 -8.48
C ALA A 295 -23.12 5.77 -9.98
N TYR A 296 -23.72 6.91 -10.33
CA TYR A 296 -23.86 7.35 -11.72
C TYR A 296 -22.51 7.56 -12.40
N ILE A 297 -21.58 8.25 -11.74
CA ILE A 297 -20.22 8.48 -12.28
C ILE A 297 -19.48 7.14 -12.46
N LEU A 298 -19.52 6.25 -11.46
CA LEU A 298 -18.89 4.92 -11.55
C LEU A 298 -19.48 4.09 -12.70
N GLN A 299 -20.80 4.15 -12.89
CA GLN A 299 -21.46 3.49 -14.02
C GLN A 299 -20.92 4.00 -15.36
N LEU A 300 -20.88 5.32 -15.56
CA LEU A 300 -20.35 5.92 -16.78
C LEU A 300 -18.89 5.54 -17.07
N LEU A 301 -18.08 5.45 -16.01
CA LEU A 301 -16.67 5.07 -16.13
C LEU A 301 -16.48 3.60 -16.47
N ASN A 302 -17.32 2.72 -15.91
CA ASN A 302 -17.12 1.26 -16.02
C ASN A 302 -17.87 0.61 -17.20
N ASP A 303 -18.92 1.22 -17.74
CA ASP A 303 -19.77 0.59 -18.78
C ASP A 303 -19.00 0.06 -19.99
N LYS A 304 -17.97 0.78 -20.44
CA LYS A 304 -17.16 0.39 -21.60
C LYS A 304 -15.94 -0.46 -21.22
N GLU A 305 -15.54 -0.47 -19.93
CA GLU A 305 -14.33 -1.16 -19.48
C GLU A 305 -14.45 -2.68 -19.50
N LYS A 306 -15.64 -3.22 -19.37
CA LYS A 306 -15.92 -4.67 -19.44
C LYS A 306 -15.48 -5.33 -20.75
N PHE A 307 -15.23 -4.55 -21.81
CA PHE A 307 -14.77 -5.04 -23.10
C PHE A 307 -13.25 -4.93 -23.29
N HIS A 308 -12.53 -4.35 -22.33
CA HIS A 308 -11.08 -4.20 -22.41
C HIS A 308 -10.36 -5.33 -21.69
N HIS A 309 -9.41 -6.00 -22.37
CA HIS A 309 -8.57 -7.03 -21.75
C HIS A 309 -7.68 -6.44 -20.64
N ILE A 310 -7.10 -5.25 -20.88
CA ILE A 310 -6.39 -4.47 -19.86
C ILE A 310 -7.38 -3.42 -19.34
N PHE A 311 -8.29 -3.85 -18.48
CA PHE A 311 -9.31 -2.96 -17.91
C PHE A 311 -8.74 -2.01 -16.84
N CYS A 312 -9.42 -0.88 -16.64
CA CYS A 312 -9.27 -0.01 -15.48
C CYS A 312 -10.64 0.15 -14.82
N TYR A 313 -10.91 -0.69 -13.84
CA TYR A 313 -12.18 -0.73 -13.11
C TYR A 313 -12.16 0.27 -11.96
N PHE A 314 -13.07 1.24 -11.96
CA PHE A 314 -13.26 2.18 -10.87
C PHE A 314 -14.17 1.56 -9.81
N ALA A 315 -13.56 1.14 -8.69
CA ALA A 315 -14.25 0.40 -7.63
C ALA A 315 -15.03 1.31 -6.69
N GLU A 316 -14.50 2.51 -6.43
CA GLU A 316 -15.11 3.47 -5.50
C GLU A 316 -14.68 4.90 -5.81
N ILE A 317 -15.47 5.85 -5.33
CA ILE A 317 -15.13 7.27 -5.26
C ILE A 317 -14.88 7.63 -3.79
N GLN A 318 -13.73 8.23 -3.52
CA GLN A 318 -13.46 8.88 -2.24
C GLN A 318 -13.64 10.38 -2.41
N ASP A 319 -14.67 10.93 -1.76
CA ASP A 319 -14.96 12.36 -1.79
C ASP A 319 -14.13 13.08 -0.72
N GLU A 320 -13.15 13.87 -1.17
CA GLU A 320 -12.36 14.81 -0.36
C GLU A 320 -12.63 16.27 -0.82
N THR A 321 -13.74 16.48 -1.52
CA THR A 321 -14.13 17.82 -1.98
C THR A 321 -14.66 18.66 -0.84
N LYS A 322 -14.58 19.97 -1.02
CA LYS A 322 -15.15 20.95 -0.08
C LYS A 322 -16.38 21.59 -0.68
N PRO A 323 -17.33 22.04 0.16
CA PRO A 323 -18.49 22.77 -0.31
C PRO A 323 -18.09 23.95 -1.19
N PHE A 324 -18.79 24.09 -2.32
CA PHE A 324 -18.61 25.26 -3.18
C PHE A 324 -19.33 26.45 -2.58
N LEU A 325 -18.55 27.37 -2.03
CA LEU A 325 -19.06 28.63 -1.48
C LEU A 325 -18.91 29.73 -2.52
N ASN A 326 -20.01 30.13 -3.11
CA ASN A 326 -20.06 31.38 -3.88
C ASN A 326 -20.12 32.57 -2.88
N LEU A 327 -18.94 33.04 -2.46
CA LEU A 327 -18.82 34.09 -1.46
C LEU A 327 -19.57 35.40 -1.90
N GLU A 328 -19.60 35.69 -3.19
CA GLU A 328 -20.33 36.85 -3.74
C GLU A 328 -21.84 36.75 -3.53
N GLU A 329 -22.41 35.58 -3.76
CA GLU A 329 -23.84 35.33 -3.50
C GLU A 329 -24.15 35.31 -2.01
N ARG A 330 -23.27 34.65 -1.19
CA ARG A 330 -23.46 34.55 0.26
C ARG A 330 -23.39 35.91 0.96
N ARG A 331 -22.59 36.86 0.47
CA ARG A 331 -22.56 38.26 0.99
C ARG A 331 -23.90 38.95 0.95
N LYS A 332 -24.75 38.60 -0.03
CA LYS A 332 -26.10 39.23 -0.22
C LYS A 332 -27.14 38.68 0.75
N ILE A 333 -26.89 37.52 1.36
CA ILE A 333 -27.84 36.86 2.25
C ILE A 333 -27.74 37.48 3.66
N PRO A 334 -28.88 37.87 4.29
CA PRO A 334 -28.85 38.46 5.63
C PRO A 334 -28.84 37.39 6.75
N ASP A 335 -27.82 36.54 6.73
CA ASP A 335 -27.58 35.51 7.72
C ASP A 335 -26.21 35.70 8.40
N VAL A 336 -25.81 34.75 9.27
CA VAL A 336 -24.54 34.81 10.02
C VAL A 336 -23.35 34.82 9.08
N MET A 337 -23.32 33.95 8.07
CA MET A 337 -22.25 33.88 7.09
C MET A 337 -22.16 35.12 6.23
N GLY A 338 -23.30 35.63 5.73
CA GLY A 338 -23.34 36.88 4.99
C GLY A 338 -22.88 38.08 5.81
N SER A 339 -23.23 38.14 7.10
CA SER A 339 -22.73 39.15 8.02
C SER A 339 -21.21 39.03 8.25
N TYR A 340 -20.70 37.80 8.43
CA TYR A 340 -19.29 37.53 8.53
C TYR A 340 -18.51 38.02 7.31
N LEU A 341 -18.96 37.68 6.11
CA LEU A 341 -18.30 38.09 4.86
C LEU A 341 -18.36 39.64 4.64
N ARG A 342 -19.48 40.29 4.96
CA ARG A 342 -19.56 41.76 4.88
C ARG A 342 -18.60 42.48 5.81
N THR A 343 -18.26 41.90 6.97
CA THR A 343 -17.22 42.44 7.85
C THR A 343 -15.84 42.49 7.16
N PHE A 344 -15.53 41.52 6.33
CA PHE A 344 -14.30 41.54 5.51
C PHE A 344 -14.33 42.67 4.48
N ASP A 345 -15.50 42.90 3.82
CA ASP A 345 -15.64 43.99 2.86
C ASP A 345 -15.47 45.36 3.52
N GLU A 346 -16.03 45.55 4.73
CA GLU A 346 -15.88 46.78 5.50
C GLU A 346 -14.37 47.03 5.84
N ILE A 347 -13.68 46.01 6.28
CA ILE A 347 -12.24 46.10 6.61
C ILE A 347 -11.40 46.33 5.34
N ASN A 348 -11.74 45.65 4.24
CA ASN A 348 -11.06 45.81 2.95
C ASN A 348 -11.31 47.19 2.31
N GLY A 349 -12.43 47.83 2.60
CA GLY A 349 -12.75 49.19 2.16
C GLY A 349 -11.90 50.29 2.88
N LEU A 350 -11.19 49.94 3.95
CA LEU A 350 -10.32 50.91 4.65
C LEU A 350 -9.00 51.13 3.89
N SER A 351 -8.36 52.29 4.12
CA SER A 351 -6.99 52.49 3.65
C SER A 351 -6.01 51.43 4.26
N SER A 352 -4.94 51.10 3.55
CA SER A 352 -3.98 50.06 4.00
C SER A 352 -3.47 50.27 5.42
N GLU A 353 -3.22 51.52 5.83
CA GLU A 353 -2.77 51.87 7.18
C GLU A 353 -3.89 51.60 8.22
N LYS A 354 -5.12 52.04 7.93
CA LYS A 354 -6.26 51.83 8.84
C LYS A 354 -6.62 50.37 8.98
N ARG A 355 -6.62 49.64 7.85
CA ARG A 355 -6.86 48.20 7.84
C ARG A 355 -5.89 47.46 8.74
N LEU A 356 -4.58 47.73 8.56
CA LEU A 356 -3.55 47.09 9.38
C LEU A 356 -3.67 47.44 10.86
N ALA A 357 -4.02 48.69 11.19
CA ALA A 357 -4.22 49.13 12.56
C ALA A 357 -5.42 48.37 13.22
N VAL A 358 -6.53 48.20 12.50
CA VAL A 358 -7.69 47.43 12.98
C VAL A 358 -7.31 45.98 13.22
N LEU A 359 -6.65 45.34 12.26
CA LEU A 359 -6.26 43.93 12.38
C LEU A 359 -5.27 43.69 13.54
N LYS A 360 -4.28 44.57 13.72
CA LYS A 360 -3.34 44.49 14.85
C LYS A 360 -4.06 44.64 16.20
N LYS A 361 -5.04 45.54 16.27
CA LYS A 361 -5.82 45.77 17.50
C LYS A 361 -6.66 44.52 17.81
N GLU A 362 -7.41 44.00 16.84
CA GLU A 362 -8.23 42.80 17.03
C GLU A 362 -7.42 41.57 17.48
N ILE A 363 -6.20 41.42 16.94
CA ILE A 363 -5.29 40.34 17.37
C ILE A 363 -4.81 40.59 18.81
N ALA A 364 -4.43 41.83 19.15
CA ALA A 364 -3.90 42.17 20.47
C ALA A 364 -4.95 42.06 21.59
N ASP A 365 -6.23 42.36 21.25
CA ASP A 365 -7.33 42.32 22.20
C ASP A 365 -7.81 40.87 22.53
N ARG A 366 -7.28 39.84 21.84
CA ARG A 366 -7.58 38.43 22.13
C ARG A 366 -6.82 37.90 23.33
N PRO A 367 -7.52 37.39 24.39
CA PRO A 367 -6.87 36.90 25.61
C PRO A 367 -5.85 35.79 25.37
N GLU A 368 -6.10 34.93 24.35
CA GLU A 368 -5.23 33.83 23.97
C GLU A 368 -3.88 34.32 23.46
N MET A 369 -3.87 35.50 22.80
CA MET A 369 -2.67 36.06 22.18
C MET A 369 -1.71 36.66 23.17
N ALA A 370 -2.14 36.94 24.41
CA ALA A 370 -1.27 37.40 25.49
C ALA A 370 -0.11 36.42 25.78
N LYS A 371 -0.37 35.11 25.60
CA LYS A 371 0.64 34.05 25.77
C LYS A 371 1.69 34.03 24.65
N PHE A 372 1.41 34.67 23.53
CA PHE A 372 2.25 34.65 22.33
C PHE A 372 2.89 36.03 22.03
N SER A 373 2.88 36.96 22.98
CA SER A 373 3.38 38.34 22.78
C SER A 373 4.80 38.43 22.19
N ARG A 374 5.70 37.48 22.55
CA ARG A 374 7.05 37.41 21.98
C ARG A 374 7.05 37.00 20.48
N LEU A 375 6.16 36.11 20.09
CA LEU A 375 6.01 35.67 18.70
C LEU A 375 5.38 36.76 17.84
N MET A 376 4.46 37.56 18.39
CA MET A 376 3.83 38.67 17.68
C MET A 376 4.82 39.73 17.23
N ASN A 377 5.93 39.93 17.94
CA ASN A 377 7.01 40.84 17.49
C ASN A 377 7.77 40.33 16.24
N MET A 378 7.60 39.07 15.85
CA MET A 378 8.21 38.44 14.67
C MET A 378 7.23 38.40 13.48
N VAL A 379 5.96 38.74 13.66
CA VAL A 379 4.94 38.71 12.62
C VAL A 379 5.01 40.01 11.81
N SER A 380 5.31 39.88 10.52
CA SER A 380 5.33 41.05 9.62
C SER A 380 3.91 41.51 9.24
N ASP A 381 3.79 42.76 8.82
CA ASP A 381 2.53 43.33 8.38
C ASP A 381 1.93 42.54 7.17
N ASP A 382 2.78 42.07 6.27
CA ASP A 382 2.38 41.20 5.15
C ASP A 382 1.81 39.87 5.62
N MET A 383 2.37 39.26 6.69
CA MET A 383 1.83 38.03 7.27
C MET A 383 0.43 38.25 7.86
N ILE A 384 0.17 39.39 8.52
CA ILE A 384 -1.14 39.73 9.05
C ILE A 384 -2.17 39.88 7.94
N ILE A 385 -1.83 40.56 6.85
CA ILE A 385 -2.73 40.75 5.70
C ILE A 385 -3.05 39.41 5.05
N ARG A 386 -2.05 38.57 4.76
CA ARG A 386 -2.26 37.22 4.22
C ARG A 386 -3.08 36.31 5.13
N ALA A 387 -2.88 36.41 6.43
CA ALA A 387 -3.69 35.66 7.39
C ALA A 387 -5.16 36.11 7.38
N PHE A 388 -5.41 37.41 7.25
CA PHE A 388 -6.75 37.96 7.11
C PHE A 388 -7.45 37.47 5.84
N GLU A 389 -6.79 37.53 4.67
CA GLU A 389 -7.33 37.02 3.40
C GLU A 389 -7.67 35.52 3.49
N LYS A 390 -6.82 34.71 4.13
CA LYS A 390 -7.10 33.28 4.35
C LYS A 390 -8.25 33.05 5.36
N ALA A 391 -8.40 33.95 6.36
CA ALA A 391 -9.43 33.81 7.37
C ALA A 391 -10.82 33.99 6.76
N GLU A 392 -11.01 34.84 5.76
CA GLU A 392 -12.27 35.03 5.07
C GLU A 392 -12.81 33.70 4.50
N ILE A 393 -11.98 33.00 3.74
CA ILE A 393 -12.36 31.71 3.12
C ILE A 393 -12.57 30.65 4.19
N LYS A 394 -11.60 30.50 5.10
CA LYS A 394 -11.64 29.45 6.11
C LYS A 394 -12.80 29.57 7.10
N GLY A 395 -13.12 30.80 7.52
CA GLY A 395 -14.25 31.03 8.39
C GLY A 395 -15.60 30.82 7.68
N ALA A 396 -15.70 31.19 6.40
CA ALA A 396 -16.89 30.88 5.62
C ALA A 396 -17.08 29.37 5.40
N GLU A 397 -16.00 28.60 5.19
CA GLU A 397 -16.03 27.13 5.12
C GLU A 397 -16.53 26.52 6.44
N MET A 398 -16.00 26.97 7.60
CA MET A 398 -16.43 26.49 8.91
C MET A 398 -17.92 26.78 9.19
N LEU A 399 -18.40 27.99 8.85
CA LEU A 399 -19.81 28.34 9.01
C LEU A 399 -20.72 27.53 8.08
N ALA A 400 -20.24 27.13 6.90
CA ALA A 400 -20.99 26.27 5.98
C ALA A 400 -21.10 24.82 6.48
N GLU A 401 -20.08 24.31 7.19
CA GLU A 401 -20.09 22.97 7.79
C GLU A 401 -21.10 22.89 8.96
N ASP A 402 -21.30 23.99 9.70
CA ASP A 402 -22.25 24.05 10.81
C ASP A 402 -23.73 24.18 10.34
N GLU A 403 -23.98 24.57 9.09
CA GLU A 403 -25.33 24.69 8.49
C GLU A 403 -25.84 23.38 7.83
N GLY A 404 -25.02 22.35 7.69
CA GLY A 404 -25.32 21.04 7.07
C GLY A 404 -25.59 19.96 8.08
#